data_36eaf319c257faa04c2f5c19b83fbaae
#
_entry.id   36eaf319c257faa04c2f5c19b83fbaae
#
_cell.length_a   1.000
_cell.length_b   1.000
_cell.length_c   1.000
_cell.angle_alpha   90.00
_cell.angle_beta   90.00
_cell.angle_gamma   90.00
#
_symmetry.space_group_name_H-M   'P 1'
#
loop_
_entity.id
_entity.type
_entity.pdbx_description
1 polymer ?
#
loop_
_entity_poly.entity_id
_entity_poly.type
_entity_poly.pdbx_seq_one_letter_code
_entity_poly.pdbx_strand_id
1 'polypeptide(L)'
;AKPARAYRGILLLTAFSLMPSLYLSLTEYVFIKSVCVLCETSKLLMFAVLVASFIEARRVARIDFRFIAPALIAGIVAAAVMYFAQTGTVVKKDYSALVECLNGKEVVYYKSARCANCRRQEKLLGVAYKKLNSVECHPEGENPQPELCLKKGVTKTPTFLMEPGGEETKKVVGLQSVKDLASFAGCPV
;
A
#
# COMPACT_ATOMS: atom_id res chain seq x y z
N ALA A 1 -14.95 -24.97 -35.46
CA ALA A 1 -14.63 -23.53 -35.36
C ALA A 1 -14.91 -22.92 -33.97
N LYS A 2 -15.96 -23.36 -33.24
CA LYS A 2 -16.29 -22.83 -31.87
C LYS A 2 -15.23 -23.14 -30.81
N PRO A 3 -14.69 -24.38 -30.65
CA PRO A 3 -13.72 -24.68 -29.60
C PRO A 3 -12.40 -23.92 -29.77
N ALA A 4 -11.92 -23.73 -30.98
CA ALA A 4 -10.67 -22.99 -31.23
C ALA A 4 -10.73 -21.53 -30.79
N ARG A 5 -11.89 -20.87 -30.96
CA ARG A 5 -12.09 -19.49 -30.44
C ARG A 5 -12.09 -19.43 -28.92
N ALA A 6 -12.73 -20.41 -28.28
CA ALA A 6 -12.76 -20.46 -26.81
C ALA A 6 -11.36 -20.62 -26.23
N TYR A 7 -10.55 -21.55 -26.72
CA TYR A 7 -9.15 -21.72 -26.25
C TYR A 7 -8.29 -20.51 -26.50
N ARG A 8 -8.46 -19.81 -27.63
CA ARG A 8 -7.77 -18.55 -27.91
C ARG A 8 -8.15 -17.45 -26.92
N GLY A 9 -9.45 -17.32 -26.59
CA GLY A 9 -9.93 -16.36 -25.64
C GLY A 9 -9.38 -16.61 -24.22
N ILE A 10 -9.45 -17.85 -23.75
CA ILE A 10 -8.92 -18.27 -22.45
C ILE A 10 -7.40 -17.99 -22.37
N LEU A 11 -6.66 -18.35 -23.42
CA LEU A 11 -5.21 -18.14 -23.50
C LEU A 11 -4.84 -16.65 -23.39
N LEU A 12 -5.54 -15.77 -24.11
CA LEU A 12 -5.30 -14.34 -24.08
C LEU A 12 -5.65 -13.72 -22.72
N LEU A 13 -6.78 -14.12 -22.13
CA LEU A 13 -7.22 -13.63 -20.83
C LEU A 13 -6.25 -14.06 -19.71
N THR A 14 -5.85 -15.32 -19.69
CA THR A 14 -4.91 -15.83 -18.68
C THR A 14 -3.51 -15.22 -18.85
N ALA A 15 -3.03 -15.05 -20.09
CA ALA A 15 -1.76 -14.37 -20.35
C ALA A 15 -1.79 -12.91 -19.91
N PHE A 16 -2.87 -12.17 -20.19
CA PHE A 16 -3.05 -10.79 -19.74
C PHE A 16 -3.09 -10.67 -18.22
N SER A 17 -3.87 -11.52 -17.54
CA SER A 17 -4.09 -11.45 -16.08
C SER A 17 -2.86 -11.90 -15.28
N LEU A 18 -1.98 -12.71 -15.87
CA LEU A 18 -0.79 -13.22 -15.18
C LEU A 18 0.21 -12.09 -14.86
N MET A 19 0.38 -11.11 -15.75
CA MET A 19 1.35 -10.02 -15.57
C MET A 19 1.06 -9.13 -14.35
N PRO A 20 -0.16 -8.55 -14.20
CA PRO A 20 -0.53 -7.81 -12.99
C PRO A 20 -0.46 -8.67 -11.73
N SER A 21 -0.81 -9.95 -11.83
CA SER A 21 -0.76 -10.87 -10.69
C SER A 21 0.68 -11.12 -10.20
N LEU A 22 1.63 -11.28 -11.11
CA LEU A 22 3.07 -11.39 -10.78
C LEU A 22 3.61 -10.08 -10.16
N TYR A 23 3.18 -8.94 -10.69
CA TYR A 23 3.53 -7.65 -10.10
C TYR A 23 3.06 -7.53 -8.64
N LEU A 24 1.83 -7.94 -8.34
CA LEU A 24 1.30 -7.93 -6.96
C LEU A 24 2.10 -8.85 -6.04
N SER A 25 2.51 -10.06 -6.48
CA SER A 25 3.40 -10.94 -5.70
C SER A 25 4.73 -10.28 -5.39
N LEU A 26 5.33 -9.66 -6.40
CA LEU A 26 6.60 -8.95 -6.20
C LEU A 26 6.45 -7.83 -5.16
N THR A 27 5.35 -7.11 -5.21
CA THR A 27 5.03 -6.05 -4.25
C THR A 27 4.82 -6.61 -2.84
N GLU A 28 4.11 -7.72 -2.68
CA GLU A 28 3.94 -8.40 -1.40
C GLU A 28 5.27 -8.86 -0.81
N TYR A 29 6.11 -9.50 -1.62
CA TYR A 29 7.39 -10.03 -1.17
C TYR A 29 8.39 -8.92 -0.79
N VAL A 30 8.50 -7.87 -1.63
CA VAL A 30 9.52 -6.81 -1.44
C VAL A 30 9.09 -5.77 -0.40
N PHE A 31 7.82 -5.34 -0.43
CA PHE A 31 7.36 -4.21 0.40
C PHE A 31 6.62 -4.64 1.67
N ILE A 32 5.86 -5.73 1.61
CA ILE A 32 5.02 -6.15 2.75
C ILE A 32 5.73 -7.22 3.58
N LYS A 33 6.70 -7.95 2.98
CA LYS A 33 7.43 -9.08 3.59
C LYS A 33 6.50 -10.15 4.18
N SER A 34 5.33 -10.31 3.57
CA SER A 34 4.36 -11.35 3.91
C SER A 34 3.87 -12.02 2.64
N VAL A 35 3.67 -13.32 2.68
CA VAL A 35 3.20 -14.11 1.54
C VAL A 35 1.76 -14.53 1.80
N CYS A 36 0.87 -14.16 0.89
CA CYS A 36 -0.52 -14.62 0.91
C CYS A 36 -0.61 -15.99 0.21
N VAL A 37 -0.73 -17.07 0.99
CA VAL A 37 -0.80 -18.44 0.45
C VAL A 37 -1.94 -18.62 -0.56
N LEU A 38 -3.12 -18.03 -0.30
CA LEU A 38 -4.26 -18.04 -1.24
C LEU A 38 -3.94 -17.33 -2.55
N CYS A 39 -3.19 -16.22 -2.49
CA CYS A 39 -2.80 -15.48 -3.69
C CYS A 39 -1.81 -16.29 -4.53
N GLU A 40 -0.86 -16.97 -3.89
CA GLU A 40 0.13 -17.80 -4.60
C GLU A 40 -0.52 -19.05 -5.21
N THR A 41 -1.41 -19.73 -4.50
CA THR A 41 -2.13 -20.89 -5.05
C THR A 41 -3.01 -20.52 -6.25
N SER A 42 -3.68 -19.36 -6.23
CA SER A 42 -4.47 -18.90 -7.37
C SER A 42 -3.61 -18.63 -8.62
N LYS A 43 -2.38 -18.13 -8.46
CA LYS A 43 -1.43 -17.92 -9.57
C LYS A 43 -0.94 -19.23 -10.16
N LEU A 44 -0.65 -20.22 -9.31
CA LEU A 44 -0.31 -21.57 -9.79
C LEU A 44 -1.42 -22.17 -10.63
N LEU A 45 -2.70 -22.01 -10.21
CA LEU A 45 -3.85 -22.45 -10.98
C LEU A 45 -3.97 -21.67 -12.30
N MET A 46 -3.79 -20.35 -12.30
CA MET A 46 -3.79 -19.54 -13.52
C MET A 46 -2.69 -19.97 -14.47
N PHE A 47 -1.50 -20.26 -13.97
CA PHE A 47 -0.39 -20.76 -14.77
C PHE A 47 -0.69 -22.15 -15.36
N ALA A 48 -1.26 -23.05 -14.58
CA ALA A 48 -1.70 -24.37 -15.07
C ALA A 48 -2.76 -24.25 -16.19
N VAL A 49 -3.75 -23.36 -16.02
CA VAL A 49 -4.76 -23.07 -17.06
C VAL A 49 -4.12 -22.46 -18.31
N LEU A 50 -3.13 -21.57 -18.16
CA LEU A 50 -2.38 -20.99 -19.29
C LEU A 50 -1.68 -22.09 -20.08
N VAL A 51 -0.94 -22.96 -19.40
CA VAL A 51 -0.19 -24.06 -20.04
C VAL A 51 -1.15 -25.04 -20.73
N ALA A 52 -2.22 -25.48 -20.06
CA ALA A 52 -3.22 -26.39 -20.63
C ALA A 52 -3.89 -25.76 -21.87
N SER A 53 -4.31 -24.51 -21.76
CA SER A 53 -4.93 -23.76 -22.87
C SER A 53 -3.96 -23.56 -24.03
N PHE A 54 -2.66 -23.36 -23.76
CA PHE A 54 -1.63 -23.23 -24.78
C PHE A 54 -1.41 -24.55 -25.54
N ILE A 55 -1.32 -25.67 -24.83
CA ILE A 55 -1.16 -26.99 -25.42
C ILE A 55 -2.34 -27.31 -26.35
N GLU A 56 -3.57 -27.14 -25.86
CA GLU A 56 -4.78 -27.40 -26.65
C GLU A 56 -4.93 -26.41 -27.82
N ALA A 57 -4.61 -25.15 -27.61
CA ALA A 57 -4.65 -24.14 -28.66
C ALA A 57 -3.64 -24.42 -29.77
N ARG A 58 -2.45 -24.95 -29.46
CA ARG A 58 -1.47 -25.40 -30.46
C ARG A 58 -1.97 -26.60 -31.25
N ARG A 59 -2.62 -27.56 -30.58
CA ARG A 59 -3.18 -28.76 -31.24
C ARG A 59 -4.30 -28.41 -32.25
N VAL A 60 -5.18 -27.48 -31.86
CA VAL A 60 -6.39 -27.16 -32.60
C VAL A 60 -6.19 -26.05 -33.64
N ALA A 61 -5.32 -25.09 -33.41
CA ALA A 61 -5.28 -23.83 -34.16
C ALA A 61 -3.89 -23.39 -34.63
N ARG A 62 -2.83 -24.18 -34.44
CA ARG A 62 -1.43 -23.82 -34.79
C ARG A 62 -1.07 -22.39 -34.34
N ILE A 63 -1.27 -22.08 -33.04
CA ILE A 63 -1.03 -20.76 -32.52
C ILE A 63 0.48 -20.59 -32.29
N ASP A 64 1.03 -19.51 -32.83
CA ASP A 64 2.40 -19.08 -32.61
C ASP A 64 2.49 -18.13 -31.42
N PHE A 65 3.67 -18.00 -30.84
CA PHE A 65 3.94 -17.07 -29.74
C PHE A 65 3.58 -15.62 -30.07
N ARG A 66 3.68 -15.23 -31.34
CA ARG A 66 3.28 -13.90 -31.84
C ARG A 66 1.82 -13.55 -31.56
N PHE A 67 0.96 -14.56 -31.41
CA PHE A 67 -0.45 -14.35 -31.08
C PHE A 67 -0.65 -13.95 -29.59
N ILE A 68 0.24 -14.42 -28.71
CA ILE A 68 0.17 -14.16 -27.25
C ILE A 68 0.87 -12.87 -26.88
N ALA A 69 1.87 -12.47 -27.66
CA ALA A 69 2.69 -11.29 -27.39
C ALA A 69 1.88 -10.00 -27.13
N PRO A 70 0.82 -9.65 -27.87
CA PRO A 70 0.02 -8.46 -27.59
C PRO A 70 -0.66 -8.50 -26.21
N ALA A 71 -1.14 -9.68 -25.78
CA ALA A 71 -1.78 -9.84 -24.46
C ALA A 71 -0.76 -9.69 -23.33
N LEU A 72 0.44 -10.21 -23.50
CA LEU A 72 1.54 -10.04 -22.53
C LEU A 72 1.96 -8.55 -22.43
N ILE A 73 2.11 -7.88 -23.58
CA ILE A 73 2.45 -6.45 -23.61
C ILE A 73 1.36 -5.64 -22.91
N ALA A 74 0.08 -5.89 -23.22
CA ALA A 74 -1.03 -5.21 -22.56
C ALA A 74 -1.05 -5.48 -21.04
N GLY A 75 -0.73 -6.70 -20.60
CA GLY A 75 -0.59 -7.06 -19.20
C GLY A 75 0.56 -6.33 -18.49
N ILE A 76 1.70 -6.17 -19.15
CA ILE A 76 2.84 -5.39 -18.65
C ILE A 76 2.46 -3.91 -18.52
N VAL A 77 1.79 -3.35 -19.53
CA VAL A 77 1.30 -1.96 -19.48
C VAL A 77 0.32 -1.78 -18.32
N ALA A 78 -0.62 -2.71 -18.12
CA ALA A 78 -1.54 -2.67 -17.00
C ALA A 78 -0.81 -2.73 -15.65
N ALA A 79 0.20 -3.58 -15.51
CA ALA A 79 1.04 -3.65 -14.31
C ALA A 79 1.82 -2.34 -14.06
N ALA A 80 2.35 -1.72 -15.13
CA ALA A 80 3.02 -0.42 -15.06
C ALA A 80 2.06 0.69 -14.63
N VAL A 81 0.85 0.74 -15.18
CA VAL A 81 -0.19 1.69 -14.76
C VAL A 81 -0.55 1.49 -13.28
N MET A 82 -0.71 0.25 -12.83
CA MET A 82 -0.93 -0.06 -11.41
C MET A 82 0.23 0.42 -10.54
N TYR A 83 1.47 0.20 -10.98
CA TYR A 83 2.66 0.68 -10.29
C TYR A 83 2.64 2.21 -10.14
N PHE A 84 2.42 2.96 -11.21
CA PHE A 84 2.34 4.41 -11.16
C PHE A 84 1.15 4.91 -10.37
N ALA A 85 0.01 4.23 -10.40
CA ALA A 85 -1.15 4.56 -9.58
C ALA A 85 -0.91 4.31 -8.09
N GLN A 86 -0.15 3.29 -7.73
CA GLN A 86 0.18 2.95 -6.34
C GLN A 86 1.34 3.76 -5.79
N THR A 87 2.37 4.00 -6.60
CA THR A 87 3.50 4.86 -6.21
C THR A 87 3.09 6.32 -6.18
N GLY A 88 1.96 6.64 -6.82
CA GLY A 88 1.42 7.96 -7.04
C GLY A 88 2.47 8.87 -7.68
N THR A 89 2.09 9.65 -8.66
CA THR A 89 2.64 11.00 -8.72
C THR A 89 2.14 11.68 -7.44
N VAL A 90 2.77 11.34 -6.31
CA VAL A 90 2.71 12.17 -5.13
C VAL A 90 3.31 13.47 -5.63
N VAL A 91 2.46 14.39 -6.04
CA VAL A 91 2.79 15.80 -5.96
C VAL A 91 3.31 15.89 -4.54
N LYS A 92 4.64 16.00 -4.39
CA LYS A 92 5.29 16.11 -3.11
C LYS A 92 4.92 17.48 -2.57
N LYS A 93 3.66 17.59 -2.12
CA LYS A 93 3.23 18.74 -1.38
C LYS A 93 4.09 18.72 -0.13
N ASP A 94 4.93 19.74 0.02
CA ASP A 94 5.78 19.87 1.19
C ASP A 94 4.89 20.27 2.38
N TYR A 95 4.75 19.37 3.33
CA TYR A 95 3.99 19.60 4.55
C TYR A 95 4.90 20.00 5.73
N SER A 96 6.14 20.46 5.47
CA SER A 96 7.06 20.87 6.51
C SER A 96 6.50 21.99 7.37
N ALA A 97 5.86 22.99 6.77
CA ALA A 97 5.22 24.10 7.51
C ALA A 97 4.07 23.61 8.43
N LEU A 98 3.28 22.64 7.97
CA LEU A 98 2.24 22.01 8.81
C LEU A 98 2.86 21.27 9.98
N VAL A 99 3.91 20.46 9.74
CA VAL A 99 4.59 19.70 10.80
C VAL A 99 5.26 20.62 11.82
N GLU A 100 5.87 21.70 11.38
CA GLU A 100 6.43 22.71 12.27
C GLU A 100 5.34 23.37 13.14
N CYS A 101 4.18 23.69 12.54
CA CYS A 101 3.04 24.19 13.29
C CYS A 101 2.52 23.17 14.31
N LEU A 102 2.38 21.89 13.91
CA LEU A 102 1.95 20.82 14.81
C LEU A 102 2.89 20.69 16.01
N ASN A 103 4.20 20.70 15.77
CA ASN A 103 5.21 20.66 16.84
C ASN A 103 5.13 21.90 17.73
N GLY A 104 4.92 23.09 17.16
CA GLY A 104 4.74 24.33 17.90
C GLY A 104 3.46 24.37 18.76
N LYS A 105 2.46 23.55 18.41
CA LYS A 105 1.24 23.31 19.19
C LYS A 105 1.36 22.13 20.15
N GLU A 106 2.58 21.58 20.29
CA GLU A 106 2.88 20.42 21.13
C GLU A 106 1.99 19.19 20.79
N VAL A 107 1.75 19.00 19.49
CA VAL A 107 1.07 17.80 19.00
C VAL A 107 2.06 16.65 18.93
N VAL A 108 1.74 15.55 19.64
CA VAL A 108 2.53 14.32 19.66
C VAL A 108 1.79 13.22 18.89
N TYR A 109 2.52 12.57 17.99
CA TYR A 109 2.05 11.47 17.16
C TYR A 109 2.41 10.12 17.78
N TYR A 110 1.44 9.42 18.32
CA TYR A 110 1.59 8.08 18.88
C TYR A 110 1.39 7.04 17.77
N LYS A 111 2.44 6.29 17.48
CA LYS A 111 2.49 5.33 16.37
C LYS A 111 2.85 3.93 16.82
N SER A 112 2.76 2.98 15.91
CA SER A 112 3.20 1.61 16.10
C SER A 112 3.83 1.08 14.82
N ALA A 113 5.00 0.46 14.92
CA ALA A 113 5.72 -0.12 13.80
C ALA A 113 4.89 -1.17 13.01
N ARG A 114 3.98 -1.87 13.68
CA ARG A 114 3.10 -2.86 13.04
C ARG A 114 1.78 -2.28 12.53
N CYS A 115 1.52 -1.00 12.73
CA CYS A 115 0.26 -0.36 12.37
C CYS A 115 0.22 0.04 10.88
N ALA A 116 -0.69 -0.55 10.11
CA ALA A 116 -0.86 -0.21 8.69
C ALA A 116 -1.34 1.23 8.48
N ASN A 117 -2.22 1.74 9.36
CA ASN A 117 -2.72 3.12 9.29
C ASN A 117 -1.64 4.13 9.66
N CYS A 118 -0.69 3.78 10.54
CA CYS A 118 0.46 4.61 10.85
C CYS A 118 1.33 4.81 9.62
N ARG A 119 1.64 3.72 8.90
CA ARG A 119 2.38 3.80 7.63
C ARG A 119 1.65 4.63 6.57
N ARG A 120 0.30 4.58 6.53
CA ARG A 120 -0.49 5.44 5.64
C ARG A 120 -0.40 6.90 6.05
N GLN A 121 -0.47 7.19 7.35
CA GLN A 121 -0.34 8.54 7.89
C GLN A 121 1.01 9.16 7.54
N GLU A 122 2.08 8.41 7.71
CA GLU A 122 3.44 8.82 7.36
C GLU A 122 3.58 9.11 5.86
N LYS A 123 2.96 8.27 4.99
CA LYS A 123 2.93 8.51 3.55
C LYS A 123 2.14 9.77 3.17
N LEU A 124 1.05 10.09 3.88
CA LEU A 124 0.27 11.31 3.64
C LEU A 124 1.07 12.58 3.95
N LEU A 125 1.88 12.56 5.03
CA LEU A 125 2.74 13.67 5.42
C LEU A 125 4.06 13.70 4.63
N GLY A 126 4.39 12.62 3.91
CA GLY A 126 5.61 12.51 3.11
C GLY A 126 6.86 12.58 3.96
N VAL A 127 7.92 13.23 3.44
CA VAL A 127 9.21 13.34 4.17
C VAL A 127 9.10 14.20 5.42
N ALA A 128 8.13 15.10 5.49
CA ALA A 128 7.93 16.01 6.62
C ALA A 128 7.60 15.25 7.92
N TYR A 129 6.99 14.06 7.86
CA TYR A 129 6.64 13.29 9.05
C TYR A 129 7.83 12.96 9.95
N LYS A 130 9.04 12.87 9.38
CA LYS A 130 10.27 12.57 10.13
C LYS A 130 10.63 13.65 11.16
N LYS A 131 10.13 14.86 10.96
CA LYS A 131 10.30 15.99 11.88
C LYS A 131 9.18 16.08 12.92
N LEU A 132 8.11 15.29 12.78
CA LEU A 132 6.98 15.31 13.70
C LEU A 132 7.37 14.66 15.03
N ASN A 133 7.02 15.32 16.13
CA ASN A 133 7.16 14.74 17.47
C ASN A 133 6.37 13.44 17.54
N SER A 134 7.05 12.31 17.72
CA SER A 134 6.41 11.01 17.70
C SER A 134 6.90 10.09 18.80
N VAL A 135 6.00 9.23 19.26
CA VAL A 135 6.24 8.20 20.28
C VAL A 135 5.89 6.85 19.67
N GLU A 136 6.83 5.92 19.74
CA GLU A 136 6.62 4.54 19.30
C GLU A 136 6.05 3.70 20.43
N CYS A 137 4.85 3.14 20.22
CA CYS A 137 4.15 2.36 21.22
C CYS A 137 4.42 0.84 21.13
N HIS A 138 4.99 0.36 20.02
CA HIS A 138 5.26 -1.06 19.86
C HIS A 138 6.65 -1.42 20.37
N PRO A 139 6.80 -2.48 21.21
CA PRO A 139 8.10 -2.84 21.81
C PRO A 139 9.22 -3.14 20.81
N GLU A 140 8.85 -3.59 19.60
CA GLU A 140 9.80 -3.93 18.53
C GLU A 140 10.06 -2.74 17.57
N GLY A 141 9.53 -1.55 17.87
CA GLY A 141 9.76 -0.35 17.08
C GLY A 141 11.07 0.34 17.43
N GLU A 142 11.33 1.45 16.74
CA GLU A 142 12.53 2.26 16.99
C GLU A 142 12.29 3.17 18.21
N ASN A 143 13.17 3.11 19.21
CA ASN A 143 13.05 3.84 20.47
C ASN A 143 11.67 3.70 21.15
N PRO A 144 11.25 2.46 21.48
CA PRO A 144 9.90 2.19 21.95
C PRO A 144 9.65 2.77 23.36
N GLN A 145 8.45 3.34 23.55
CA GLN A 145 7.98 3.88 24.82
C GLN A 145 6.55 3.38 25.15
N PRO A 146 6.33 2.05 25.25
CA PRO A 146 5.01 1.51 25.47
C PRO A 146 4.36 1.94 26.78
N GLU A 147 5.16 2.13 27.82
CA GLU A 147 4.68 2.59 29.13
C GLU A 147 4.12 4.01 29.05
N LEU A 148 4.77 4.90 28.29
CA LEU A 148 4.27 6.26 28.06
C LEU A 148 2.94 6.22 27.31
N CYS A 149 2.81 5.36 26.31
CA CYS A 149 1.55 5.20 25.58
C CYS A 149 0.41 4.73 26.49
N LEU A 150 0.69 3.78 27.36
CA LEU A 150 -0.29 3.31 28.36
C LEU A 150 -0.67 4.41 29.35
N LYS A 151 0.32 5.15 29.86
CA LYS A 151 0.11 6.28 30.80
C LYS A 151 -0.75 7.37 30.17
N LYS A 152 -0.60 7.61 28.86
CA LYS A 152 -1.40 8.59 28.09
C LYS A 152 -2.72 8.01 27.55
N GLY A 153 -3.10 6.82 27.94
CA GLY A 153 -4.35 6.17 27.53
C GLY A 153 -4.46 5.95 26.02
N VAL A 154 -3.32 5.73 25.34
CA VAL A 154 -3.28 5.43 23.91
C VAL A 154 -3.53 3.94 23.71
N THR A 155 -4.77 3.59 23.38
CA THR A 155 -5.21 2.20 23.15
C THR A 155 -5.21 1.79 21.69
N LYS A 156 -5.14 2.79 20.78
CA LYS A 156 -5.16 2.58 19.31
C LYS A 156 -4.15 3.50 18.65
N THR A 157 -3.57 3.06 17.54
CA THR A 157 -2.65 3.85 16.72
C THR A 157 -3.15 3.93 15.27
N PRO A 158 -2.92 5.00 14.55
CA PRO A 158 -2.30 6.26 14.99
C PRO A 158 -3.21 7.07 15.94
N THR A 159 -2.62 7.79 16.88
CA THR A 159 -3.31 8.76 17.73
C THR A 159 -2.47 10.04 17.79
N PHE A 160 -3.13 11.18 17.70
CA PHE A 160 -2.51 12.48 17.90
C PHE A 160 -3.07 13.10 19.18
N LEU A 161 -2.18 13.49 20.06
CA LEU A 161 -2.51 14.21 21.28
C LEU A 161 -1.92 15.62 21.19
N MET A 162 -2.69 16.62 21.58
CA MET A 162 -2.19 17.96 21.80
C MET A 162 -1.92 18.09 23.31
N GLU A 163 -0.66 18.30 23.67
CA GLU A 163 -0.19 18.20 25.05
C GLU A 163 0.62 19.44 25.48
N PRO A 164 0.03 20.66 25.45
CA PRO A 164 0.72 21.87 25.87
C PRO A 164 1.14 21.78 27.36
N GLY A 165 2.45 21.91 27.60
CA GLY A 165 2.99 21.73 28.93
C GLY A 165 2.89 20.29 29.48
N GLY A 166 2.63 19.29 28.64
CA GLY A 166 2.51 17.89 29.02
C GLY A 166 1.10 17.44 29.42
N GLU A 167 0.12 18.35 29.43
CA GLU A 167 -1.29 18.03 29.71
C GLU A 167 -2.09 17.82 28.43
N GLU A 168 -2.86 16.73 28.38
CA GLU A 168 -3.72 16.43 27.22
C GLU A 168 -4.89 17.42 27.16
N THR A 169 -4.95 18.19 26.07
CA THR A 169 -6.07 19.12 25.81
C THR A 169 -7.01 18.64 24.72
N LYS A 170 -6.47 17.95 23.72
CA LYS A 170 -7.25 17.38 22.59
C LYS A 170 -6.65 16.06 22.14
N LYS A 171 -7.52 15.15 21.70
CA LYS A 171 -7.15 13.83 21.19
C LYS A 171 -7.91 13.50 19.94
N VAL A 172 -7.22 12.96 18.93
CA VAL A 172 -7.83 12.38 17.76
C VAL A 172 -7.21 11.02 17.44
N VAL A 173 -8.05 10.02 17.22
CA VAL A 173 -7.65 8.62 17.01
C VAL A 173 -7.93 8.19 15.57
N GLY A 174 -7.02 7.43 15.01
CA GLY A 174 -7.13 6.88 13.66
C GLY A 174 -6.44 7.73 12.60
N LEU A 175 -6.50 7.22 11.36
CA LEU A 175 -5.91 7.89 10.20
C LEU A 175 -6.62 9.23 9.96
N GLN A 176 -5.84 10.31 9.91
CA GLN A 176 -6.33 11.67 9.68
C GLN A 176 -5.95 12.15 8.27
N SER A 177 -6.84 12.86 7.61
CA SER A 177 -6.45 13.61 6.42
C SER A 177 -5.57 14.81 6.83
N VAL A 178 -4.79 15.34 5.89
CA VAL A 178 -3.95 16.51 6.15
C VAL A 178 -4.79 17.72 6.61
N LYS A 179 -5.98 17.86 6.02
CA LYS A 179 -6.92 18.95 6.39
C LYS A 179 -7.47 18.78 7.80
N ASP A 180 -7.85 17.54 8.18
CA ASP A 180 -8.38 17.26 9.52
C ASP A 180 -7.32 17.48 10.59
N LEU A 181 -6.08 17.05 10.29
CA LEU A 181 -4.95 17.25 11.20
C LEU A 181 -4.60 18.72 11.39
N ALA A 182 -4.65 19.51 10.32
CA ALA A 182 -4.48 20.95 10.38
C ALA A 182 -5.60 21.62 11.18
N SER A 183 -6.85 21.26 10.94
CA SER A 183 -8.02 21.76 11.68
C SER A 183 -7.95 21.39 13.17
N PHE A 184 -7.51 20.16 13.48
CA PHE A 184 -7.32 19.67 14.85
C PHE A 184 -6.39 20.57 15.66
N ALA A 185 -5.29 20.99 15.05
CA ALA A 185 -4.27 21.83 15.69
C ALA A 185 -4.45 23.34 15.45
N GLY A 186 -5.39 23.74 14.60
CA GLY A 186 -5.55 25.13 14.17
C GLY A 186 -4.37 25.63 13.32
N CYS A 187 -3.80 24.75 12.48
CA CYS A 187 -2.67 25.04 11.61
C CYS A 187 -3.13 25.37 10.17
N PRO A 188 -2.40 26.21 9.42
CA PRO A 188 -2.64 26.39 8.00
C PRO A 188 -2.23 25.15 7.19
N VAL A 189 -2.88 24.93 6.02
CA VAL A 189 -2.58 23.82 5.08
C VAL A 189 -1.94 24.35 3.81
#